data_9fbdd219a22a4c14e8211f5af7f5993b
#
_entry.id   9fbdd219a22a4c14e8211f5af7f5993b
#
_cell.length_a   1.000
_cell.length_b   1.000
_cell.length_c   1.000
_cell.angle_alpha   90.00
_cell.angle_beta   90.00
_cell.angle_gamma   90.00
#
_symmetry.space_group_name_H-M   'P 1'
#
loop_
_entity.id
_entity.type
_entity.pdbx_description
1 polymer ?
#
loop_
_entity_poly.entity_id
_entity_poly.type
_entity_poly.pdbx_seq_one_letter_code
_entity_poly.pdbx_strand_id
1 'polypeptide(L)'
;MAEQPCDSPERPKINIMQVPSQVDLLIVGGGNNGAGIARDAAGRGLSVALCEQSDFAGATSSASTKLIHGGLRYLEYYEFRLVGEALAEREVLLGIAPHIARPLRFVMPHAQGLRPAWMIRLGLFLYDRLGGRTSLPKSHGVQLAGTPLGAGLKPEFRKGFIYSDAWVDDARLVLLNLRSAQEHGAAILPRTRFLGAERRGGGWL
;
A
#
# COMPACT_ATOMS: atom_id res chain seq x y z
N MET A 1 32.66 17.04 47.22
CA MET A 1 31.78 17.01 46.01
C MET A 1 31.45 15.57 45.78
N ALA A 2 30.21 15.17 46.11
CA ALA A 2 29.74 13.80 45.91
C ALA A 2 29.14 13.70 44.50
N GLU A 3 29.67 12.79 43.69
CA GLU A 3 29.15 12.47 42.37
C GLU A 3 27.74 11.84 42.50
N GLN A 4 26.74 12.46 41.92
CA GLN A 4 25.40 11.87 41.76
C GLN A 4 25.48 10.71 40.74
N PRO A 5 24.93 9.54 41.00
CA PRO A 5 24.86 8.46 40.04
C PRO A 5 23.95 8.88 38.86
N CYS A 6 24.46 8.73 37.65
CA CYS A 6 23.71 8.92 36.42
C CYS A 6 22.63 7.83 36.33
N ASP A 7 21.38 8.23 36.51
CA ASP A 7 20.21 7.35 36.35
C ASP A 7 20.08 7.02 34.85
N SER A 8 20.49 5.81 34.46
CA SER A 8 20.31 5.33 33.10
C SER A 8 18.81 5.10 32.85
N PRO A 9 18.24 5.60 31.75
CA PRO A 9 16.82 5.39 31.47
C PRO A 9 16.51 3.88 31.42
N GLU A 10 15.53 3.45 32.21
CA GLU A 10 15.04 2.08 32.19
C GLU A 10 14.72 1.67 30.75
N ARG A 11 15.37 0.59 30.29
CA ARG A 11 15.03 0.01 29.00
C ARG A 11 13.55 -0.37 29.02
N PRO A 12 12.77 -0.01 28.01
CA PRO A 12 11.37 -0.39 27.95
C PRO A 12 11.29 -1.92 28.10
N LYS A 13 10.55 -2.38 29.10
CA LYS A 13 10.28 -3.81 29.30
C LYS A 13 9.67 -4.33 28.03
N ILE A 14 10.36 -5.25 27.33
CA ILE A 14 9.82 -5.98 26.19
C ILE A 14 8.62 -6.75 26.75
N ASN A 15 7.43 -6.25 26.48
CA ASN A 15 6.19 -6.92 26.83
C ASN A 15 6.17 -8.19 25.96
N ILE A 16 6.50 -9.35 26.56
CA ILE A 16 6.36 -10.64 25.88
C ILE A 16 4.88 -10.76 25.58
N MET A 17 4.50 -10.54 24.33
CA MET A 17 3.10 -10.61 23.91
C MET A 17 2.60 -12.02 24.21
N GLN A 18 1.69 -12.12 25.20
CA GLN A 18 1.04 -13.39 25.50
C GLN A 18 0.16 -13.76 24.31
N VAL A 19 0.35 -14.96 23.80
CA VAL A 19 -0.54 -15.51 22.77
C VAL A 19 -1.93 -15.67 23.42
N PRO A 20 -2.98 -15.01 22.94
CA PRO A 20 -4.30 -15.13 23.52
C PRO A 20 -4.81 -16.57 23.34
N SER A 21 -5.50 -17.11 24.36
CA SER A 21 -6.08 -18.46 24.31
C SER A 21 -7.29 -18.55 23.37
N GLN A 22 -7.94 -17.43 23.10
CA GLN A 22 -9.11 -17.33 22.23
C GLN A 22 -9.16 -15.96 21.57
N VAL A 23 -9.54 -15.92 20.30
CA VAL A 23 -9.77 -14.70 19.52
C VAL A 23 -10.98 -14.87 18.62
N ASP A 24 -11.59 -13.76 18.20
CA ASP A 24 -12.65 -13.76 17.20
C ASP A 24 -12.09 -14.02 15.81
N LEU A 25 -10.86 -13.53 15.55
CA LEU A 25 -10.22 -13.62 14.24
C LEU A 25 -8.73 -13.95 14.38
N LEU A 26 -8.31 -15.07 13.79
CA LEU A 26 -6.91 -15.40 13.56
C LEU A 26 -6.53 -15.08 12.11
N ILE A 27 -5.47 -14.31 11.93
CA ILE A 27 -4.92 -13.93 10.63
C ILE A 27 -3.55 -14.59 10.45
N VAL A 28 -3.39 -15.28 9.32
CA VAL A 28 -2.13 -15.93 8.95
C VAL A 28 -1.45 -15.15 7.84
N GLY A 29 -0.31 -14.57 8.14
CA GLY A 29 0.50 -13.77 7.22
C GLY A 29 0.53 -12.28 7.54
N GLY A 30 1.75 -11.76 7.75
CA GLY A 30 2.06 -10.37 8.11
C GLY A 30 2.40 -9.48 6.92
N GLY A 31 1.79 -9.71 5.75
CA GLY A 31 1.87 -8.84 4.58
C GLY A 31 0.80 -7.73 4.60
N ASN A 32 0.71 -6.97 3.51
CA ASN A 32 -0.19 -5.82 3.41
C ASN A 32 -1.66 -6.17 3.67
N ASN A 33 -2.14 -7.28 3.12
CA ASN A 33 -3.53 -7.73 3.30
C ASN A 33 -3.80 -8.13 4.76
N GLY A 34 -2.95 -8.98 5.36
CA GLY A 34 -3.12 -9.39 6.75
C GLY A 34 -3.05 -8.22 7.73
N ALA A 35 -2.12 -7.29 7.51
CA ALA A 35 -1.98 -6.08 8.31
C ALA A 35 -3.21 -5.17 8.21
N GLY A 36 -3.75 -4.98 7.01
CA GLY A 36 -4.96 -4.18 6.79
C GLY A 36 -6.19 -4.81 7.45
N ILE A 37 -6.38 -6.13 7.31
CA ILE A 37 -7.47 -6.87 7.95
C ILE A 37 -7.35 -6.79 9.49
N ALA A 38 -6.13 -6.97 10.04
CA ALA A 38 -5.90 -6.90 11.47
C ALA A 38 -6.28 -5.52 12.04
N ARG A 39 -5.86 -4.45 11.36
CA ARG A 39 -6.18 -3.08 11.74
C ARG A 39 -7.68 -2.80 11.72
N ASP A 40 -8.36 -3.18 10.63
CA ASP A 40 -9.80 -2.93 10.48
C ASP A 40 -10.61 -3.71 11.52
N ALA A 41 -10.32 -5.01 11.68
CA ALA A 41 -11.02 -5.88 12.64
C ALA A 41 -10.82 -5.42 14.08
N ALA A 42 -9.57 -5.14 14.49
CA ALA A 42 -9.28 -4.63 15.84
C ALA A 42 -9.91 -3.26 16.08
N GLY A 43 -9.87 -2.36 15.08
CA GLY A 43 -10.53 -1.06 15.15
C GLY A 43 -12.05 -1.13 15.27
N ARG A 44 -12.67 -2.25 14.88
CA ARG A 44 -14.09 -2.55 15.06
C ARG A 44 -14.41 -3.24 16.41
N GLY A 45 -13.39 -3.46 17.24
CA GLY A 45 -13.55 -4.07 18.56
C GLY A 45 -13.51 -5.59 18.59
N LEU A 46 -13.11 -6.25 17.49
CA LEU A 46 -12.88 -7.70 17.51
C LEU A 46 -11.56 -8.02 18.20
N SER A 47 -11.51 -9.14 18.93
CA SER A 47 -10.27 -9.71 19.42
C SER A 47 -9.52 -10.39 18.27
N VAL A 48 -8.31 -9.93 17.98
CA VAL A 48 -7.54 -10.33 16.80
C VAL A 48 -6.17 -10.86 17.19
N ALA A 49 -5.76 -11.96 16.59
CA ALA A 49 -4.36 -12.41 16.57
C ALA A 49 -3.87 -12.50 15.11
N LEU A 50 -2.66 -12.01 14.87
CA LEU A 50 -1.99 -12.17 13.59
C LEU A 50 -0.64 -12.87 13.81
N CYS A 51 -0.39 -13.95 13.08
CA CYS A 51 0.91 -14.64 13.10
C CYS A 51 1.60 -14.54 11.73
N GLU A 52 2.91 -14.32 11.77
CA GLU A 52 3.80 -14.30 10.62
C GLU A 52 5.02 -15.20 10.89
N GLN A 53 5.27 -16.15 10.00
CA GLN A 53 6.35 -17.13 10.20
C GLN A 53 7.76 -16.53 10.13
N SER A 54 7.91 -15.43 9.39
CA SER A 54 9.17 -14.73 9.16
C SER A 54 9.13 -13.33 9.78
N ASP A 55 9.62 -12.33 9.06
CA ASP A 55 9.47 -10.95 9.42
C ASP A 55 8.29 -10.32 8.65
N PHE A 56 7.69 -9.30 9.23
CA PHE A 56 6.57 -8.59 8.60
C PHE A 56 7.00 -7.96 7.28
N ALA A 57 6.10 -7.95 6.31
CA ALA A 57 6.36 -7.50 4.95
C ALA A 57 7.51 -8.22 4.22
N GLY A 58 8.03 -9.32 4.74
CA GLY A 58 9.23 -10.01 4.25
C GLY A 58 9.14 -10.62 2.85
N ALA A 59 7.94 -10.67 2.26
CA ALA A 59 7.71 -11.20 0.91
C ALA A 59 7.29 -10.08 -0.07
N THR A 60 6.22 -10.29 -0.82
CA THR A 60 5.72 -9.36 -1.86
C THR A 60 5.52 -7.93 -1.37
N SER A 61 5.12 -7.75 -0.11
CA SER A 61 4.78 -6.43 0.43
C SER A 61 5.96 -5.47 0.61
N SER A 62 7.21 -5.94 0.53
CA SER A 62 8.42 -5.09 0.48
C SER A 62 9.10 -5.12 -0.89
N ALA A 63 8.70 -6.03 -1.76
CA ALA A 63 9.22 -6.23 -3.11
C ALA A 63 8.25 -5.75 -4.21
N SER A 64 7.31 -4.86 -3.87
CA SER A 64 6.35 -4.29 -4.80
C SER A 64 6.99 -3.17 -5.64
N THR A 65 6.27 -2.67 -6.63
CA THR A 65 6.66 -1.47 -7.39
C THR A 65 6.57 -0.17 -6.57
N LYS A 66 6.13 -0.26 -5.31
CA LYS A 66 5.90 0.88 -4.40
C LYS A 66 4.90 1.89 -4.95
N LEU A 67 3.94 1.42 -5.73
CA LEU A 67 2.93 2.26 -6.35
C LEU A 67 1.54 1.97 -5.78
N ILE A 68 0.82 3.03 -5.45
CA ILE A 68 -0.62 3.01 -5.22
C ILE A 68 -1.26 3.63 -6.45
N HIS A 69 -1.91 2.79 -7.25
CA HIS A 69 -2.41 3.19 -8.56
C HIS A 69 -3.71 2.46 -8.92
N GLY A 70 -4.49 3.05 -9.82
CA GLY A 70 -5.72 2.43 -10.31
C GLY A 70 -5.51 1.31 -11.33
N GLY A 71 -4.25 1.09 -11.79
CA GLY A 71 -3.97 0.09 -12.81
C GLY A 71 -4.54 0.48 -14.17
N LEU A 72 -4.00 1.52 -14.78
CA LEU A 72 -4.44 2.06 -16.09
C LEU A 72 -4.66 0.97 -17.16
N ARG A 73 -3.86 -0.11 -17.12
CA ARG A 73 -3.95 -1.24 -18.05
C ARG A 73 -5.29 -2.00 -17.93
N TYR A 74 -5.93 -2.02 -16.76
CA TYR A 74 -7.20 -2.70 -16.57
C TYR A 74 -8.37 -2.05 -17.31
N LEU A 75 -8.24 -0.79 -17.74
CA LEU A 75 -9.22 -0.16 -18.62
C LEU A 75 -9.32 -0.87 -20.00
N GLU A 76 -8.26 -1.56 -20.42
CA GLU A 76 -8.25 -2.36 -21.65
C GLU A 76 -9.15 -3.60 -21.55
N TYR A 77 -9.40 -4.06 -20.32
CA TYR A 77 -10.26 -5.20 -20.01
C TYR A 77 -11.64 -4.77 -19.49
N TYR A 78 -11.97 -3.46 -19.63
CA TYR A 78 -13.24 -2.88 -19.18
C TYR A 78 -13.50 -2.98 -17.67
N GLU A 79 -12.46 -3.16 -16.86
CA GLU A 79 -12.55 -3.28 -15.39
C GLU A 79 -12.70 -1.90 -14.72
N PHE A 80 -13.68 -1.10 -15.18
CA PHE A 80 -13.88 0.28 -14.72
C PHE A 80 -14.17 0.38 -13.22
N ARG A 81 -14.91 -0.58 -12.69
CA ARG A 81 -15.23 -0.62 -11.26
C ARG A 81 -13.97 -0.82 -10.42
N LEU A 82 -13.15 -1.82 -10.76
CA LEU A 82 -11.89 -2.10 -10.07
C LEU A 82 -10.96 -0.87 -10.10
N VAL A 83 -10.82 -0.24 -11.27
CA VAL A 83 -10.01 0.97 -11.43
C VAL A 83 -10.56 2.11 -10.57
N GLY A 84 -11.88 2.32 -10.56
CA GLY A 84 -12.52 3.36 -9.76
C GLY A 84 -12.31 3.17 -8.26
N GLU A 85 -12.53 1.96 -7.75
CA GLU A 85 -12.30 1.61 -6.35
C GLU A 85 -10.82 1.82 -5.95
N ALA A 86 -9.87 1.34 -6.76
CA ALA A 86 -8.45 1.51 -6.48
C ALA A 86 -8.00 2.99 -6.49
N LEU A 87 -8.54 3.81 -7.39
CA LEU A 87 -8.25 5.25 -7.42
C LEU A 87 -8.85 5.99 -6.23
N ALA A 88 -10.03 5.59 -5.75
CA ALA A 88 -10.64 6.14 -4.54
C ALA A 88 -9.79 5.81 -3.30
N GLU A 89 -9.37 4.55 -3.15
CA GLU A 89 -8.47 4.12 -2.08
C GLU A 89 -7.11 4.81 -2.12
N ARG A 90 -6.58 5.11 -3.30
CA ARG A 90 -5.35 5.91 -3.45
C ARG A 90 -5.49 7.28 -2.77
N GLU A 91 -6.61 7.96 -2.96
CA GLU A 91 -6.86 9.26 -2.31
C GLU A 91 -6.99 9.13 -0.80
N VAL A 92 -7.63 8.06 -0.32
CA VAL A 92 -7.71 7.77 1.13
C VAL A 92 -6.30 7.61 1.70
N LEU A 93 -5.44 6.79 1.08
CA LEU A 93 -4.07 6.55 1.56
C LEU A 93 -3.20 7.82 1.51
N LEU A 94 -3.33 8.64 0.47
CA LEU A 94 -2.65 9.94 0.41
C LEU A 94 -3.09 10.88 1.55
N GLY A 95 -4.36 10.80 1.96
CA GLY A 95 -4.91 11.61 3.05
C GLY A 95 -4.50 11.13 4.44
N ILE A 96 -4.54 9.81 4.70
CA ILE A 96 -4.30 9.25 6.04
C ILE A 96 -2.82 8.93 6.31
N ALA A 97 -2.01 8.76 5.27
CA ALA A 97 -0.60 8.38 5.40
C ALA A 97 0.36 9.27 4.58
N PRO A 98 0.24 10.61 4.63
CA PRO A 98 1.05 11.53 3.80
C PRO A 98 2.55 11.47 4.11
N HIS A 99 2.93 10.94 5.27
CA HIS A 99 4.32 10.78 5.70
C HIS A 99 5.04 9.58 5.04
N ILE A 100 4.31 8.65 4.43
CA ILE A 100 4.84 7.48 3.72
C ILE A 100 4.29 7.34 2.29
N ALA A 101 3.21 8.05 1.95
CA ALA A 101 2.60 8.06 0.63
C ALA A 101 2.66 9.46 0.04
N ARG A 102 3.05 9.58 -1.23
CA ARG A 102 3.21 10.87 -1.90
C ARG A 102 2.82 10.80 -3.37
N PRO A 103 2.34 11.91 -3.96
CA PRO A 103 2.09 11.99 -5.38
C PRO A 103 3.33 11.67 -6.21
N LEU A 104 3.13 10.92 -7.31
CA LEU A 104 4.17 10.60 -8.28
C LEU A 104 3.63 10.84 -9.69
N ARG A 105 4.36 11.58 -10.50
CA ARG A 105 4.01 11.85 -11.90
C ARG A 105 4.78 10.90 -12.82
N PHE A 106 4.09 10.37 -13.80
CA PHE A 106 4.62 9.47 -14.81
C PHE A 106 4.63 10.14 -16.17
N VAL A 107 5.69 9.90 -16.90
CA VAL A 107 5.79 10.23 -18.32
C VAL A 107 5.59 8.93 -19.11
N MET A 108 4.59 8.90 -19.97
CA MET A 108 4.32 7.80 -20.88
C MET A 108 4.73 8.24 -22.30
N PRO A 109 5.91 7.83 -22.80
CA PRO A 109 6.33 8.15 -24.15
C PRO A 109 5.40 7.48 -25.17
N HIS A 110 5.14 8.17 -26.29
CA HIS A 110 4.32 7.67 -27.38
C HIS A 110 5.10 7.69 -28.70
N ALA A 111 5.08 6.59 -29.42
CA ALA A 111 5.70 6.42 -30.73
C ALA A 111 4.73 5.79 -31.74
N GLN A 112 5.11 5.79 -33.02
CA GLN A 112 4.39 5.07 -34.06
C GLN A 112 4.42 3.56 -33.76
N GLY A 113 3.33 2.87 -34.10
CA GLY A 113 3.17 1.43 -33.81
C GLY A 113 2.53 1.13 -32.45
N LEU A 114 2.42 2.11 -31.56
CA LEU A 114 1.62 2.00 -30.33
C LEU A 114 0.14 2.32 -30.65
N ARG A 115 -0.72 2.12 -29.64
CA ARG A 115 -2.14 2.52 -29.75
C ARG A 115 -2.27 3.98 -30.17
N PRO A 116 -3.31 4.34 -30.94
CA PRO A 116 -3.52 5.72 -31.34
C PRO A 116 -3.53 6.69 -30.16
N ALA A 117 -2.85 7.82 -30.29
CA ALA A 117 -2.72 8.81 -29.22
C ALA A 117 -4.06 9.29 -28.65
N TRP A 118 -5.11 9.40 -29.51
CA TRP A 118 -6.44 9.78 -29.06
C TRP A 118 -7.07 8.72 -28.13
N MET A 119 -6.80 7.43 -28.38
CA MET A 119 -7.31 6.34 -27.55
C MET A 119 -6.63 6.35 -26.17
N ILE A 120 -5.31 6.55 -26.12
CA ILE A 120 -4.57 6.72 -24.87
C ILE A 120 -5.10 7.95 -24.11
N ARG A 121 -5.32 9.04 -24.80
CA ARG A 121 -5.87 10.27 -24.20
C ARG A 121 -7.27 10.08 -23.62
N LEU A 122 -8.13 9.30 -24.29
CA LEU A 122 -9.44 8.93 -23.78
C LEU A 122 -9.33 8.03 -22.54
N GLY A 123 -8.46 7.03 -22.56
CA GLY A 123 -8.19 6.18 -21.40
C GLY A 123 -7.72 6.97 -20.19
N LEU A 124 -6.78 7.89 -20.37
CA LEU A 124 -6.29 8.77 -19.31
C LEU A 124 -7.38 9.76 -18.81
N PHE A 125 -8.25 10.24 -19.71
CA PHE A 125 -9.38 11.08 -19.34
C PHE A 125 -10.38 10.33 -18.44
N LEU A 126 -10.65 9.06 -18.73
CA LEU A 126 -11.48 8.21 -17.89
C LEU A 126 -10.78 7.93 -16.55
N TYR A 127 -9.51 7.58 -16.60
CA TYR A 127 -8.68 7.33 -15.40
C TYR A 127 -8.71 8.50 -14.42
N ASP A 128 -8.60 9.72 -14.91
CA ASP A 128 -8.66 10.94 -14.09
C ASP A 128 -10.02 11.17 -13.39
N ARG A 129 -11.07 10.39 -13.74
CA ARG A 129 -12.44 10.62 -13.27
C ARG A 129 -13.09 9.43 -12.55
N LEU A 130 -12.63 8.21 -12.83
CA LEU A 130 -13.25 7.00 -12.28
C LEU A 130 -13.19 6.91 -10.75
N GLY A 131 -12.15 7.45 -10.12
CA GLY A 131 -12.02 7.51 -8.66
C GLY A 131 -12.78 8.65 -7.98
N GLY A 132 -13.57 9.43 -8.72
CA GLY A 132 -14.27 10.59 -8.18
C GLY A 132 -13.38 11.82 -8.03
N ARG A 133 -13.38 12.46 -6.85
CA ARG A 133 -12.50 13.59 -6.56
C ARG A 133 -11.06 13.13 -6.39
N THR A 134 -10.12 13.83 -7.01
CA THR A 134 -8.69 13.57 -6.85
C THR A 134 -7.95 14.84 -6.47
N SER A 135 -6.98 14.70 -5.58
CA SER A 135 -6.02 15.76 -5.21
C SER A 135 -4.87 15.88 -6.22
N LEU A 136 -4.73 14.88 -7.10
CA LEU A 136 -3.63 14.79 -8.04
C LEU A 136 -3.87 15.60 -9.33
N PRO A 137 -2.78 16.12 -9.95
CA PRO A 137 -2.88 16.79 -11.24
C PRO A 137 -3.42 15.87 -12.34
N LYS A 138 -4.33 16.38 -13.16
CA LYS A 138 -4.91 15.64 -14.28
C LYS A 138 -3.89 15.35 -15.37
N SER A 139 -4.15 14.29 -16.12
CA SER A 139 -3.35 13.88 -17.26
C SER A 139 -3.42 14.89 -18.42
N HIS A 140 -2.33 15.02 -19.15
CA HIS A 140 -2.25 15.86 -20.35
C HIS A 140 -1.17 15.34 -21.30
N GLY A 141 -1.27 15.76 -22.57
CA GLY A 141 -0.23 15.52 -23.57
C GLY A 141 0.98 16.42 -23.35
N VAL A 142 2.17 15.94 -23.69
CA VAL A 142 3.42 16.67 -23.53
C VAL A 142 4.35 16.46 -24.73
N GLN A 143 5.12 17.50 -25.07
CA GLN A 143 6.25 17.39 -25.98
C GLN A 143 7.46 16.86 -25.23
N LEU A 144 8.13 15.82 -25.77
CA LEU A 144 9.31 15.20 -25.18
C LEU A 144 10.58 15.66 -25.92
N ALA A 145 10.54 15.74 -27.26
CA ALA A 145 11.69 16.16 -28.05
C ALA A 145 12.18 17.55 -27.63
N GLY A 146 13.46 17.66 -27.31
CA GLY A 146 14.09 18.92 -26.90
C GLY A 146 13.73 19.41 -25.50
N THR A 147 13.09 18.58 -24.68
CA THR A 147 12.73 18.92 -23.28
C THR A 147 13.44 18.01 -22.27
N PRO A 148 13.58 18.44 -21.01
CA PRO A 148 14.13 17.59 -19.94
C PRO A 148 13.36 16.29 -19.75
N LEU A 149 12.05 16.27 -20.02
CA LEU A 149 11.20 15.07 -19.90
C LEU A 149 11.54 14.00 -20.94
N GLY A 150 12.14 14.38 -22.05
CA GLY A 150 12.62 13.47 -23.09
C GLY A 150 14.09 13.13 -23.00
N ALA A 151 14.82 13.64 -22.03
CA ALA A 151 16.24 13.36 -21.85
C ALA A 151 16.49 11.86 -21.67
N GLY A 152 17.37 11.28 -22.48
CA GLY A 152 17.68 9.86 -22.45
C GLY A 152 16.69 8.95 -23.21
N LEU A 153 15.60 9.48 -23.75
CA LEU A 153 14.70 8.73 -24.62
C LEU A 153 15.25 8.67 -26.06
N LYS A 154 14.88 7.60 -26.79
CA LYS A 154 15.18 7.49 -28.21
C LYS A 154 14.51 8.62 -29.01
N PRO A 155 15.10 9.09 -30.11
CA PRO A 155 14.59 10.21 -30.92
C PRO A 155 13.15 10.04 -31.46
N GLU A 156 12.67 8.80 -31.57
CA GLU A 156 11.32 8.47 -32.01
C GLU A 156 10.24 8.90 -31.02
N PHE A 157 10.56 9.01 -29.71
CA PHE A 157 9.64 9.45 -28.68
C PHE A 157 9.57 10.98 -28.61
N ARG A 158 8.89 11.58 -29.57
CA ARG A 158 8.77 13.04 -29.67
C ARG A 158 7.67 13.62 -28.80
N LYS A 159 6.64 12.83 -28.51
CA LYS A 159 5.45 13.21 -27.74
C LYS A 159 5.15 12.14 -26.70
N GLY A 160 4.37 12.50 -25.71
CA GLY A 160 3.89 11.58 -24.68
C GLY A 160 2.75 12.15 -23.88
N PHE A 161 2.44 11.48 -22.80
CA PHE A 161 1.42 11.89 -21.85
C PHE A 161 2.03 11.92 -20.45
N ILE A 162 1.55 12.84 -19.63
CA ILE A 162 1.81 12.86 -18.21
C ILE A 162 0.53 12.46 -17.49
N TYR A 163 0.64 11.60 -16.49
CA TYR A 163 -0.44 11.25 -15.57
C TYR A 163 0.11 11.10 -14.16
N SER A 164 -0.77 11.02 -13.18
CA SER A 164 -0.38 11.00 -11.77
C SER A 164 -0.95 9.77 -11.08
N ASP A 165 -0.11 9.18 -10.22
CA ASP A 165 -0.48 8.17 -9.24
C ASP A 165 0.22 8.48 -7.92
N ALA A 166 0.37 7.51 -7.02
CA ALA A 166 1.07 7.71 -5.79
C ALA A 166 2.21 6.68 -5.61
N TRP A 167 3.26 7.12 -4.97
CA TRP A 167 4.32 6.29 -4.43
C TRP A 167 4.07 6.05 -2.94
N VAL A 168 4.47 4.88 -2.43
CA VAL A 168 4.37 4.54 -1.02
C VAL A 168 5.61 3.78 -0.55
N ASP A 169 6.01 3.96 0.70
CA ASP A 169 6.89 3.04 1.39
C ASP A 169 6.06 1.81 1.81
N ASP A 170 6.09 0.77 0.99
CA ASP A 170 5.24 -0.41 1.08
C ASP A 170 5.45 -1.20 2.39
N ALA A 171 6.70 -1.45 2.77
CA ALA A 171 7.02 -2.15 4.00
C ALA A 171 6.57 -1.34 5.23
N ARG A 172 6.77 -0.04 5.20
CA ARG A 172 6.38 0.85 6.28
C ARG A 172 4.85 0.96 6.41
N LEU A 173 4.11 0.90 5.29
CA LEU A 173 2.66 0.82 5.30
C LEU A 173 2.18 -0.42 6.07
N VAL A 174 2.79 -1.58 5.83
CA VAL A 174 2.48 -2.81 6.58
C VAL A 174 2.75 -2.64 8.07
N LEU A 175 3.94 -2.16 8.43
CA LEU A 175 4.33 -1.99 9.84
C LEU A 175 3.42 -1.01 10.59
N LEU A 176 3.01 0.09 9.96
CA LEU A 176 2.10 1.06 10.56
C LEU A 176 0.69 0.49 10.75
N ASN A 177 0.19 -0.31 9.82
CA ASN A 177 -1.09 -1.00 9.98
C ASN A 177 -1.02 -2.01 11.14
N LEU A 178 0.05 -2.80 11.24
CA LEU A 178 0.24 -3.74 12.35
C LEU A 178 0.36 -3.04 13.70
N ARG A 179 1.10 -1.93 13.75
CA ARG A 179 1.21 -1.11 14.95
C ARG A 179 -0.16 -0.55 15.35
N SER A 180 -0.91 -0.02 14.42
CA SER A 180 -2.26 0.47 14.69
C SER A 180 -3.19 -0.64 15.18
N ALA A 181 -3.12 -1.85 14.58
CA ALA A 181 -3.85 -3.01 15.07
C ALA A 181 -3.49 -3.35 16.53
N GLN A 182 -2.20 -3.31 16.87
CA GLN A 182 -1.70 -3.55 18.22
C GLN A 182 -2.17 -2.49 19.21
N GLU A 183 -2.20 -1.22 18.81
CA GLU A 183 -2.74 -0.11 19.62
C GLU A 183 -4.24 -0.29 19.91
N HIS A 184 -4.96 -1.02 19.05
CA HIS A 184 -6.36 -1.44 19.24
C HIS A 184 -6.52 -2.81 19.90
N GLY A 185 -5.44 -3.37 20.46
CA GLY A 185 -5.48 -4.60 21.26
C GLY A 185 -5.24 -5.90 20.49
N ALA A 186 -4.91 -5.86 19.19
CA ALA A 186 -4.55 -7.07 18.45
C ALA A 186 -3.21 -7.67 18.94
N ALA A 187 -3.15 -9.00 19.07
CA ALA A 187 -1.92 -9.72 19.31
C ALA A 187 -1.16 -9.91 17.98
N ILE A 188 -0.01 -9.25 17.82
CA ILE A 188 0.81 -9.29 16.61
C ILE A 188 2.06 -10.12 16.86
N LEU A 189 2.13 -11.30 16.24
CA LEU A 189 3.10 -12.36 16.56
C LEU A 189 4.07 -12.56 15.36
N PRO A 190 5.24 -11.91 15.37
CA PRO A 190 6.28 -12.19 14.37
C PRO A 190 6.98 -13.52 14.67
N ARG A 191 7.60 -14.12 13.66
CA ARG A 191 8.36 -15.38 13.76
C ARG A 191 7.56 -16.51 14.38
N THR A 192 6.25 -16.49 14.16
CA THR A 192 5.28 -17.46 14.66
C THR A 192 4.62 -18.14 13.47
N ARG A 193 4.98 -19.40 13.26
CA ARG A 193 4.48 -20.18 12.15
C ARG A 193 3.13 -20.83 12.51
N PHE A 194 2.13 -20.62 11.66
CA PHE A 194 0.88 -21.35 11.72
C PHE A 194 1.09 -22.80 11.23
N LEU A 195 0.70 -23.79 12.01
CA LEU A 195 0.87 -25.20 11.68
C LEU A 195 -0.40 -25.84 11.16
N GLY A 196 -1.55 -25.37 11.60
CA GLY A 196 -2.84 -25.92 11.20
C GLY A 196 -3.98 -25.46 12.11
N ALA A 197 -5.19 -25.71 11.70
CA ALA A 197 -6.39 -25.54 12.50
C ALA A 197 -7.36 -26.67 12.23
N GLU A 198 -8.10 -27.07 13.25
CA GLU A 198 -9.16 -28.06 13.19
C GLU A 198 -10.50 -27.42 13.52
N ARG A 199 -11.54 -27.77 12.78
CA ARG A 199 -12.90 -27.28 13.07
C ARG A 199 -13.50 -28.07 14.22
N ARG A 200 -13.88 -27.38 15.29
CA ARG A 200 -14.54 -27.99 16.48
C ARG A 200 -15.66 -27.10 16.97
N GLY A 201 -16.86 -27.68 17.16
CA GLY A 201 -17.95 -27.05 17.89
C GLY A 201 -18.38 -25.65 17.41
N GLY A 202 -18.28 -25.36 16.13
CA GLY A 202 -18.64 -24.04 15.56
C GLY A 202 -17.49 -23.02 15.51
N GLY A 203 -16.29 -23.38 16.02
CA GLY A 203 -15.06 -22.59 15.95
C GLY A 203 -13.91 -23.36 15.29
N TRP A 204 -12.71 -22.80 15.44
CA TRP A 204 -11.44 -23.40 15.02
C TRP A 204 -10.51 -23.55 16.22
N LEU A 205 -9.77 -24.64 16.26
CA LEU A 205 -8.75 -24.93 17.26
C LEU A 205 -7.39 -25.11 16.57
#